data_f8d6b0423c023b2e010f5c149083ea35
#
_entry.id   f8d6b0423c023b2e010f5c149083ea35
#
_cell.length_a   1.000
_cell.length_b   1.000
_cell.length_c   1.000
_cell.angle_alpha   90.00
_cell.angle_beta   90.00
_cell.angle_gamma   90.00
#
_symmetry.space_group_name_H-M   'P 1'
#
loop_
_entity.id
_entity.type
_entity.pdbx_description
1 polymer ?
#
loop_
_entity_poly.entity_id
_entity_poly.type
_entity_poly.pdbx_seq_one_letter_code
_entity_poly.pdbx_strand_id
1 'polypeptide(L)'
;CENIFNDLKPRINEPINDFYNTKTSVVFNAIERSGIRINRDEFQSRFHDNDGEYVHTQFNFKTLTGRPSSKFGGVNYAALNKENGDRKCFIPRNDFLFELDISAYHPTLLGKLVDYDFGDEDIHMAFSEMYGVDYKKSKELTFKQMYGGVFDQYKDLEFFKKVQVYTDDLWARFQNDGYVECPISKHIYRNDVLEDMKPQKLLNYILQNLETATNVRILWEIFKLLKNKQTKLILYTYDAFLLDVHKG
;
A
#
# COMPACT_ATOMS: atom_id res chain seq x y z
N CYS A 1 14.35 7.66 -30.58
CA CYS A 1 13.95 6.58 -29.64
C CYS A 1 15.12 5.67 -29.30
N GLU A 2 15.92 5.24 -30.28
CA GLU A 2 17.04 4.30 -30.07
C GLU A 2 18.13 4.88 -29.15
N ASN A 3 18.49 6.13 -29.27
CA ASN A 3 19.46 6.79 -28.39
C ASN A 3 18.99 6.86 -26.95
N ILE A 4 17.70 7.18 -26.72
CA ILE A 4 17.10 7.22 -25.38
C ILE A 4 17.11 5.80 -24.74
N PHE A 5 16.79 4.78 -25.54
CA PHE A 5 16.81 3.39 -25.06
C PHE A 5 18.24 2.97 -24.65
N ASN A 6 19.23 3.28 -25.46
CA ASN A 6 20.64 2.94 -25.17
C ASN A 6 21.18 3.67 -23.93
N ASP A 7 20.74 4.91 -23.67
CA ASP A 7 21.08 5.68 -22.47
C ASP A 7 20.41 5.15 -21.21
N LEU A 8 19.20 4.59 -21.33
CA LEU A 8 18.42 4.07 -20.20
C LEU A 8 18.74 2.60 -19.87
N LYS A 9 19.09 1.79 -20.87
CA LYS A 9 19.34 0.35 -20.71
C LYS A 9 20.30 -0.01 -19.57
N PRO A 10 21.46 0.69 -19.36
CA PRO A 10 22.33 0.40 -18.23
C PRO A 10 21.75 0.69 -16.86
N ARG A 11 20.66 1.47 -16.80
CA ARG A 11 19.97 1.89 -15.56
C ARG A 11 18.78 1.00 -15.22
N ILE A 12 18.43 0.04 -16.08
CA ILE A 12 17.32 -0.87 -15.89
C ILE A 12 17.82 -2.13 -15.17
N ASN A 13 17.33 -2.35 -13.96
CA ASN A 13 17.48 -3.64 -13.28
C ASN A 13 16.49 -4.63 -13.89
N GLU A 14 16.95 -5.44 -14.85
CA GLU A 14 16.08 -6.34 -15.64
C GLU A 14 15.21 -7.28 -14.80
N PRO A 15 15.71 -7.96 -13.74
CA PRO A 15 14.85 -8.84 -12.93
C PRO A 15 13.74 -8.10 -12.19
N ILE A 16 14.03 -6.90 -11.67
CA ILE A 16 13.03 -6.08 -10.99
C ILE A 16 12.05 -5.51 -12.02
N ASN A 17 12.57 -5.00 -13.13
CA ASN A 17 11.76 -4.45 -14.22
C ASN A 17 10.83 -5.51 -14.83
N ASP A 18 11.31 -6.75 -15.04
CA ASP A 18 10.47 -7.86 -15.51
C ASP A 18 9.35 -8.14 -14.53
N PHE A 19 9.63 -8.24 -13.23
CA PHE A 19 8.60 -8.50 -12.22
C PHE A 19 7.54 -7.39 -12.19
N TYR A 20 7.95 -6.12 -12.16
CA TYR A 20 7.02 -5.00 -12.05
C TYR A 20 6.27 -4.71 -13.35
N ASN A 21 6.93 -4.79 -14.49
CA ASN A 21 6.29 -4.46 -15.77
C ASN A 21 5.47 -5.63 -16.35
N THR A 22 5.88 -6.87 -16.12
CA THR A 22 5.16 -8.03 -16.66
C THR A 22 4.14 -8.58 -15.68
N LYS A 23 4.56 -9.02 -14.49
CA LYS A 23 3.67 -9.70 -13.53
C LYS A 23 2.69 -8.74 -12.89
N THR A 24 3.17 -7.59 -12.44
CA THR A 24 2.31 -6.56 -11.83
C THR A 24 1.27 -6.07 -12.82
N SER A 25 1.65 -5.74 -14.06
CA SER A 25 0.72 -5.29 -15.10
C SER A 25 -0.36 -6.33 -15.41
N VAL A 26 -0.01 -7.61 -15.45
CA VAL A 26 -0.98 -8.70 -15.68
C VAL A 26 -2.03 -8.74 -14.57
N VAL A 27 -1.59 -8.66 -13.30
CA VAL A 27 -2.51 -8.70 -12.16
C VAL A 27 -3.44 -7.49 -12.13
N PHE A 28 -2.88 -6.29 -12.25
CA PHE A 28 -3.69 -5.07 -12.22
C PHE A 28 -4.66 -4.97 -13.40
N ASN A 29 -4.23 -5.36 -14.60
CA ASN A 29 -5.14 -5.47 -15.75
C ASN A 29 -6.28 -6.47 -15.50
N ALA A 30 -6.01 -7.59 -14.81
CA ALA A 30 -7.04 -8.54 -14.46
C ALA A 30 -8.05 -7.96 -13.44
N ILE A 31 -7.58 -7.21 -12.44
CA ILE A 31 -8.44 -6.51 -11.48
C ILE A 31 -9.30 -5.47 -12.20
N GLU A 32 -8.70 -4.62 -13.02
CA GLU A 32 -9.40 -3.57 -13.78
C GLU A 32 -10.48 -4.14 -14.70
N ARG A 33 -10.18 -5.25 -15.40
CA ARG A 33 -11.16 -5.93 -16.29
C ARG A 33 -12.24 -6.66 -15.51
N SER A 34 -11.92 -7.17 -14.32
CA SER A 34 -12.88 -7.88 -13.49
C SER A 34 -14.04 -6.99 -13.10
N GLY A 35 -13.77 -5.78 -12.64
CA GLY A 35 -14.74 -4.86 -12.10
C GLY A 35 -15.41 -5.38 -10.82
N ILE A 36 -16.18 -4.53 -10.18
CA ILE A 36 -16.97 -4.83 -8.98
C ILE A 36 -18.43 -4.70 -9.34
N ARG A 37 -19.24 -5.71 -9.02
CA ARG A 37 -20.68 -5.67 -9.25
C ARG A 37 -21.31 -4.67 -8.31
N ILE A 38 -22.31 -3.93 -8.80
CA ILE A 38 -23.01 -2.89 -8.03
C ILE A 38 -24.52 -3.15 -7.95
N ASN A 39 -25.12 -2.70 -6.83
CA ASN A 39 -26.52 -2.35 -6.81
C ASN A 39 -26.66 -0.99 -7.49
N ARG A 40 -27.23 -0.97 -8.67
CA ARG A 40 -27.27 0.21 -9.56
C ARG A 40 -27.93 1.42 -8.91
N ASP A 41 -29.11 1.23 -8.33
CA ASP A 41 -29.88 2.34 -7.75
C ASP A 41 -29.14 2.97 -6.56
N GLU A 42 -28.56 2.12 -5.69
CA GLU A 42 -27.75 2.60 -4.57
C GLU A 42 -26.46 3.27 -5.04
N PHE A 43 -25.83 2.75 -6.08
CA PHE A 43 -24.59 3.32 -6.62
C PHE A 43 -24.84 4.70 -7.24
N GLN A 44 -25.86 4.84 -8.09
CA GLN A 44 -26.23 6.12 -8.73
C GLN A 44 -26.63 7.18 -7.69
N SER A 45 -27.28 6.78 -6.61
CA SER A 45 -27.66 7.70 -5.53
C SER A 45 -26.46 8.28 -4.77
N ARG A 46 -25.28 7.64 -4.80
CA ARG A 46 -24.10 7.99 -3.99
C ARG A 46 -22.94 8.54 -4.79
N PHE A 47 -22.78 8.13 -6.03
CA PHE A 47 -21.61 8.44 -6.85
C PHE A 47 -22.00 9.15 -8.15
N HIS A 48 -22.13 8.41 -9.22
CA HIS A 48 -22.41 8.92 -10.56
C HIS A 48 -23.22 7.90 -11.36
N ASP A 49 -23.82 8.34 -12.45
CA ASP A 49 -24.55 7.45 -13.33
C ASP A 49 -23.65 6.37 -13.91
N ASN A 50 -24.14 5.14 -13.83
CA ASN A 50 -23.51 3.98 -14.42
C ASN A 50 -24.60 3.06 -15.01
N ASP A 51 -24.55 2.89 -16.32
CA ASP A 51 -25.53 2.06 -17.05
C ASP A 51 -25.22 0.55 -16.97
N GLY A 52 -24.02 0.19 -16.49
CA GLY A 52 -23.56 -1.20 -16.34
C GLY A 52 -23.90 -1.81 -14.98
N GLU A 53 -23.81 -3.14 -14.92
CA GLU A 53 -23.86 -3.90 -13.66
C GLU A 53 -22.55 -3.87 -12.88
N TYR A 54 -21.47 -3.39 -13.49
CA TYR A 54 -20.13 -3.37 -12.92
C TYR A 54 -19.53 -1.98 -13.02
N VAL A 55 -18.75 -1.64 -12.00
CA VAL A 55 -17.80 -0.51 -12.03
C VAL A 55 -16.40 -1.05 -12.15
N HIS A 56 -15.60 -0.38 -12.96
CA HIS A 56 -14.22 -0.75 -13.19
C HIS A 56 -13.29 0.30 -12.59
N THR A 57 -12.31 -0.15 -11.82
CA THR A 57 -11.23 0.71 -11.36
C THR A 57 -10.18 0.87 -12.46
N GLN A 58 -9.43 1.97 -12.39
CA GLN A 58 -8.19 2.14 -13.14
C GLN A 58 -7.11 2.56 -12.16
N PHE A 59 -5.96 1.89 -12.23
CA PHE A 59 -4.85 2.16 -11.34
C PHE A 59 -3.86 3.15 -11.94
N ASN A 60 -3.55 4.19 -11.19
CA ASN A 60 -2.45 5.09 -11.49
C ASN A 60 -1.19 4.63 -10.73
N PHE A 61 -0.17 4.21 -11.46
CA PHE A 61 1.14 3.81 -10.93
C PHE A 61 2.14 4.96 -10.87
N LYS A 62 1.84 6.09 -11.52
CA LYS A 62 2.72 7.27 -11.57
C LYS A 62 2.50 8.15 -10.35
N THR A 63 2.73 7.60 -9.17
CA THR A 63 2.69 8.33 -7.90
C THR A 63 4.11 8.49 -7.36
N LEU A 64 4.37 9.52 -6.58
CA LEU A 64 5.70 9.79 -6.01
C LEU A 64 6.24 8.62 -5.18
N THR A 65 5.36 7.90 -4.50
CA THR A 65 5.74 6.77 -3.65
C THR A 65 5.67 5.43 -4.38
N GLY A 66 5.26 5.40 -5.65
CA GLY A 66 4.99 4.18 -6.39
C GLY A 66 3.75 3.41 -5.90
N ARG A 67 3.02 3.94 -4.93
CA ARG A 67 1.79 3.33 -4.38
C ARG A 67 0.64 3.51 -5.37
N PRO A 68 0.06 2.44 -5.94
CA PRO A 68 -1.02 2.55 -6.90
C PRO A 68 -2.24 3.22 -6.29
N SER A 69 -2.84 4.15 -7.01
CA SER A 69 -4.12 4.77 -6.63
C SER A 69 -5.22 4.39 -7.61
N SER A 70 -6.43 4.17 -7.11
CA SER A 70 -7.61 3.80 -7.91
C SER A 70 -8.49 5.01 -8.27
N LYS A 71 -7.90 6.19 -8.38
CA LYS A 71 -8.64 7.45 -8.60
C LYS A 71 -8.93 7.77 -10.07
N PHE A 72 -8.35 7.07 -11.02
CA PHE A 72 -8.46 7.37 -12.44
C PHE A 72 -9.88 7.09 -12.97
N GLY A 73 -10.66 8.16 -13.22
CA GLY A 73 -11.96 8.07 -13.88
C GLY A 73 -13.07 7.35 -13.11
N GLY A 74 -12.88 7.06 -11.82
CA GLY A 74 -13.82 6.25 -11.04
C GLY A 74 -13.84 6.56 -9.55
N VAL A 75 -14.43 5.65 -8.80
CA VAL A 75 -14.55 5.72 -7.35
C VAL A 75 -13.19 5.59 -6.68
N ASN A 76 -12.89 6.47 -5.74
CA ASN A 76 -11.74 6.33 -4.86
C ASN A 76 -12.07 5.35 -3.72
N TYR A 77 -11.86 4.06 -3.95
CA TYR A 77 -12.23 3.00 -3.00
C TYR A 77 -11.52 3.12 -1.65
N ALA A 78 -10.28 3.63 -1.64
CA ALA A 78 -9.52 3.84 -0.40
C ALA A 78 -10.10 4.94 0.50
N ALA A 79 -10.87 5.87 -0.09
CA ALA A 79 -11.51 6.97 0.63
C ALA A 79 -12.98 6.71 0.98
N LEU A 80 -13.53 5.53 0.67
CA LEU A 80 -14.91 5.20 0.99
C LEU A 80 -15.13 5.13 2.50
N ASN A 81 -16.10 5.90 2.97
CA ASN A 81 -16.49 5.88 4.37
C ASN A 81 -17.17 4.54 4.72
N LYS A 82 -16.70 3.90 5.79
CA LYS A 82 -17.27 2.64 6.29
C LYS A 82 -18.62 2.83 6.97
N GLU A 83 -18.89 4.01 7.52
CA GLU A 83 -20.02 4.28 8.41
C GLU A 83 -21.24 4.84 7.67
N ASN A 84 -21.06 5.61 6.58
CA ASN A 84 -22.14 6.24 5.83
C ASN A 84 -22.86 5.29 4.85
N GLY A 85 -22.41 4.05 4.75
CA GLY A 85 -23.02 3.03 3.88
C GLY A 85 -22.56 3.06 2.42
N ASP A 86 -21.53 3.85 2.04
CA ASP A 86 -21.02 3.90 0.67
C ASP A 86 -20.59 2.53 0.14
N ARG A 87 -20.12 1.66 1.03
CA ARG A 87 -19.69 0.31 0.66
C ARG A 87 -20.83 -0.65 0.32
N LYS A 88 -22.08 -0.34 0.72
CA LYS A 88 -23.25 -1.22 0.54
C LYS A 88 -23.68 -1.37 -0.91
N CYS A 89 -23.37 -0.39 -1.75
CA CYS A 89 -23.70 -0.46 -3.17
C CYS A 89 -22.83 -1.47 -3.94
N PHE A 90 -21.71 -1.92 -3.38
CA PHE A 90 -20.85 -2.95 -3.98
C PHE A 90 -21.30 -4.33 -3.51
N ILE A 91 -21.69 -5.17 -4.45
CA ILE A 91 -22.28 -6.49 -4.18
C ILE A 91 -21.48 -7.61 -4.85
N PRO A 92 -21.52 -8.84 -4.33
CA PRO A 92 -20.82 -9.96 -4.96
C PRO A 92 -21.50 -10.36 -6.28
N ARG A 93 -20.69 -10.84 -7.24
CA ARG A 93 -21.19 -11.58 -8.41
C ARG A 93 -21.35 -13.07 -8.09
N ASN A 94 -20.50 -13.57 -7.18
CA ASN A 94 -20.52 -14.92 -6.65
C ASN A 94 -21.28 -14.96 -5.31
N ASP A 95 -20.76 -15.68 -4.31
CA ASP A 95 -21.49 -15.88 -3.06
C ASP A 95 -21.28 -14.73 -2.07
N PHE A 96 -20.07 -14.18 -1.95
CA PHE A 96 -19.78 -13.07 -1.04
C PHE A 96 -18.50 -12.32 -1.39
N LEU A 97 -18.38 -11.10 -0.87
CA LEU A 97 -17.12 -10.33 -0.90
C LEU A 97 -16.32 -10.64 0.36
N PHE A 98 -15.02 -10.84 0.19
CA PHE A 98 -14.08 -11.11 1.27
C PHE A 98 -12.88 -10.17 1.19
N GLU A 99 -12.67 -9.36 2.21
CA GLU A 99 -11.53 -8.45 2.32
C GLU A 99 -10.45 -9.09 3.18
N LEU A 100 -9.25 -9.25 2.62
CA LEU A 100 -8.02 -9.59 3.33
C LEU A 100 -7.30 -8.27 3.62
N ASP A 101 -7.17 -7.92 4.89
CA ASP A 101 -6.48 -6.73 5.38
C ASP A 101 -5.26 -7.14 6.18
N ILE A 102 -4.10 -6.52 5.93
CA ILE A 102 -2.86 -6.79 6.67
C ILE A 102 -2.81 -5.89 7.89
N SER A 103 -3.03 -6.48 9.06
CA SER A 103 -3.01 -5.74 10.32
C SER A 103 -1.62 -5.16 10.62
N ALA A 104 -1.59 -3.94 11.16
CA ALA A 104 -0.37 -3.26 11.61
C ALA A 104 0.78 -3.26 10.57
N TYR A 105 0.45 -3.13 9.28
CA TYR A 105 1.39 -3.39 8.20
C TYR A 105 2.65 -2.49 8.26
N HIS A 106 2.47 -1.17 8.34
CA HIS A 106 3.61 -0.24 8.43
C HIS A 106 4.45 -0.44 9.70
N PRO A 107 3.89 -0.62 10.90
CA PRO A 107 4.66 -1.03 12.07
C PRO A 107 5.47 -2.31 11.86
N THR A 108 4.86 -3.34 11.22
CA THR A 108 5.55 -4.59 10.87
C THR A 108 6.72 -4.36 9.93
N LEU A 109 6.51 -3.61 8.85
CA LEU A 109 7.56 -3.30 7.88
C LEU A 109 8.68 -2.50 8.52
N LEU A 110 8.34 -1.52 9.35
CA LEU A 110 9.31 -0.69 10.05
C LEU A 110 10.10 -1.50 11.07
N GLY A 111 9.45 -2.38 11.83
CA GLY A 111 10.13 -3.31 12.73
C GLY A 111 11.20 -4.14 12.00
N LYS A 112 10.85 -4.68 10.82
CA LYS A 112 11.81 -5.42 9.99
C LYS A 112 12.96 -4.54 9.46
N LEU A 113 12.70 -3.28 9.12
CA LEU A 113 13.74 -2.35 8.67
C LEU A 113 14.74 -1.99 9.77
N VAL A 114 14.28 -1.89 11.02
CA VAL A 114 15.10 -1.47 12.16
C VAL A 114 15.55 -2.63 13.05
N ASP A 115 15.33 -3.86 12.61
CA ASP A 115 15.63 -5.09 13.35
C ASP A 115 15.05 -5.05 14.79
N TYR A 116 13.74 -4.79 14.85
CA TYR A 116 12.97 -4.81 16.09
C TYR A 116 11.91 -5.91 16.01
N ASP A 117 11.91 -6.79 17.00
CA ASP A 117 10.96 -7.89 17.14
C ASP A 117 9.86 -7.50 18.14
N PHE A 118 8.61 -7.54 17.70
CA PHE A 118 7.43 -7.34 18.56
C PHE A 118 7.02 -8.63 19.30
N GLY A 119 7.68 -9.76 19.03
CA GLY A 119 7.28 -11.07 19.53
C GLY A 119 6.08 -11.65 18.79
N ASP A 120 5.40 -12.62 19.41
CA ASP A 120 4.25 -13.31 18.82
C ASP A 120 2.91 -12.59 19.08
N GLU A 121 2.92 -11.47 19.79
CA GLU A 121 1.72 -10.73 20.14
C GLU A 121 1.22 -9.84 19.01
N ASP A 122 -0.07 -9.44 19.09
CA ASP A 122 -0.61 -8.39 18.22
C ASP A 122 0.17 -7.08 18.44
N ILE A 123 0.72 -6.52 17.37
CA ILE A 123 1.58 -5.32 17.42
C ILE A 123 0.89 -4.14 18.10
N HIS A 124 -0.43 -4.00 17.94
CA HIS A 124 -1.16 -2.91 18.60
C HIS A 124 -1.37 -3.20 20.09
N MET A 125 -1.39 -4.48 20.49
CA MET A 125 -1.34 -4.83 21.91
C MET A 125 0.02 -4.50 22.52
N ALA A 126 1.12 -4.86 21.84
CA ALA A 126 2.46 -4.48 22.27
C ALA A 126 2.60 -2.93 22.42
N PHE A 127 2.08 -2.16 21.47
CA PHE A 127 2.04 -0.71 21.61
C PHE A 127 1.10 -0.22 22.71
N SER A 128 -0.01 -0.91 22.98
CA SER A 128 -0.91 -0.59 24.10
C SER A 128 -0.19 -0.68 25.44
N GLU A 129 0.60 -1.73 25.62
CA GLU A 129 1.44 -1.90 26.81
C GLU A 129 2.56 -0.86 26.89
N MET A 130 3.29 -0.63 25.79
CA MET A 130 4.37 0.37 25.73
C MET A 130 3.89 1.79 26.07
N TYR A 131 2.67 2.15 25.64
CA TYR A 131 2.11 3.48 25.89
C TYR A 131 1.30 3.57 27.19
N GLY A 132 0.93 2.46 27.78
CA GLY A 132 0.03 2.42 28.93
C GLY A 132 -1.39 2.90 28.62
N VAL A 133 -1.91 2.59 27.43
CA VAL A 133 -3.23 3.01 26.95
C VAL A 133 -4.03 1.83 26.39
N ASP A 134 -5.32 2.01 26.15
CA ASP A 134 -6.15 0.99 25.53
C ASP A 134 -5.78 0.76 24.03
N TYR A 135 -6.22 -0.37 23.50
CA TYR A 135 -5.93 -0.84 22.14
C TYR A 135 -6.33 0.19 21.04
N LYS A 136 -7.49 0.83 21.17
CA LYS A 136 -7.95 1.82 20.19
C LYS A 136 -7.06 3.06 20.20
N LYS A 137 -6.70 3.50 21.39
CA LYS A 137 -5.81 4.65 21.58
C LYS A 137 -4.38 4.35 21.12
N SER A 138 -3.91 3.13 21.33
CA SER A 138 -2.57 2.72 20.84
C SER A 138 -2.48 2.79 19.32
N LYS A 139 -3.50 2.35 18.57
CA LYS A 139 -3.56 2.50 17.11
C LYS A 139 -3.43 3.96 16.68
N GLU A 140 -4.24 4.84 17.28
CA GLU A 140 -4.24 6.27 16.96
C GLU A 140 -2.86 6.90 17.24
N LEU A 141 -2.28 6.60 18.39
CA LEU A 141 -0.96 7.11 18.78
C LEU A 141 0.15 6.60 17.88
N THR A 142 0.14 5.31 17.55
CA THR A 142 1.14 4.72 16.65
C THR A 142 1.11 5.39 15.29
N PHE A 143 -0.06 5.56 14.69
CA PHE A 143 -0.20 6.29 13.43
C PHE A 143 0.33 7.72 13.52
N LYS A 144 -0.05 8.48 14.55
CA LYS A 144 0.42 9.86 14.74
C LYS A 144 1.94 9.92 14.85
N GLN A 145 2.56 9.00 15.59
CA GLN A 145 4.01 9.00 15.78
C GLN A 145 4.77 8.55 14.54
N MET A 146 4.27 7.56 13.82
CA MET A 146 4.92 7.08 12.59
C MET A 146 4.92 8.13 11.48
N TYR A 147 3.83 8.88 11.33
CA TYR A 147 3.69 9.85 10.23
C TYR A 147 3.96 11.29 10.61
N GLY A 148 3.77 11.65 11.87
CA GLY A 148 3.94 13.02 12.38
C GLY A 148 5.21 13.26 13.19
N GLY A 149 5.91 12.21 13.54
CA GLY A 149 7.07 12.26 14.44
C GLY A 149 6.76 11.79 15.86
N VAL A 150 7.78 11.27 16.54
CA VAL A 150 7.64 10.64 17.86
C VAL A 150 7.46 11.71 18.92
N PHE A 151 6.45 11.53 19.78
CA PHE A 151 6.23 12.42 20.94
C PHE A 151 7.32 12.25 21.97
N ASP A 152 7.71 13.35 22.65
CA ASP A 152 8.83 13.39 23.60
C ASP A 152 8.76 12.29 24.66
N GLN A 153 7.56 12.01 25.17
CA GLN A 153 7.32 10.99 26.21
C GLN A 153 7.57 9.55 25.75
N TYR A 154 7.66 9.29 24.42
CA TYR A 154 7.84 7.94 23.85
C TYR A 154 9.18 7.77 23.13
N LYS A 155 9.99 8.83 23.05
CA LYS A 155 11.31 8.78 22.35
C LYS A 155 12.27 7.78 22.97
N ASP A 156 12.11 7.48 24.24
CA ASP A 156 12.97 6.55 24.96
C ASP A 156 12.60 5.07 24.79
N LEU A 157 11.44 4.74 24.19
CA LEU A 157 11.07 3.38 23.84
C LEU A 157 12.05 2.83 22.80
N GLU A 158 12.51 1.59 23.00
CA GLU A 158 13.55 0.97 22.17
C GLU A 158 13.19 0.97 20.69
N PHE A 159 11.95 0.65 20.35
CA PHE A 159 11.46 0.69 18.99
C PHE A 159 11.68 2.08 18.35
N PHE A 160 11.26 3.14 19.03
CA PHE A 160 11.38 4.50 18.48
C PHE A 160 12.83 5.01 18.44
N LYS A 161 13.69 4.57 19.35
CA LYS A 161 15.15 4.84 19.26
C LYS A 161 15.74 4.24 18.00
N LYS A 162 15.42 2.98 17.71
CA LYS A 162 15.87 2.32 16.47
C LYS A 162 15.31 3.00 15.22
N VAL A 163 14.03 3.39 15.24
CA VAL A 163 13.40 4.13 14.15
C VAL A 163 14.07 5.49 13.93
N GLN A 164 14.42 6.20 14.99
CA GLN A 164 15.11 7.48 14.88
C GLN A 164 16.49 7.32 14.24
N VAL A 165 17.29 6.35 14.71
CA VAL A 165 18.61 6.05 14.14
C VAL A 165 18.50 5.74 12.64
N TYR A 166 17.54 4.90 12.25
CA TYR A 166 17.31 4.57 10.85
C TYR A 166 16.87 5.79 10.03
N THR A 167 16.00 6.63 10.58
CA THR A 167 15.51 7.85 9.92
C THR A 167 16.64 8.86 9.71
N ASP A 168 17.52 9.03 10.70
CA ASP A 168 18.65 9.93 10.63
C ASP A 168 19.69 9.46 9.60
N ASP A 169 19.99 8.17 9.56
CA ASP A 169 20.86 7.57 8.54
C ASP A 169 20.27 7.70 7.12
N LEU A 170 18.97 7.41 6.98
CA LEU A 170 18.25 7.58 5.72
C LEU A 170 18.32 9.04 5.23
N TRP A 171 18.12 10.00 6.14
CA TRP A 171 18.18 11.42 5.84
C TRP A 171 19.59 11.87 5.49
N ALA A 172 20.61 11.41 6.22
CA ALA A 172 22.00 11.71 5.94
C ALA A 172 22.41 11.24 4.55
N ARG A 173 22.04 10.01 4.16
CA ARG A 173 22.30 9.50 2.80
C ARG A 173 21.55 10.33 1.74
N PHE A 174 20.30 10.68 1.97
CA PHE A 174 19.52 11.52 1.05
C PHE A 174 20.18 12.88 0.81
N GLN A 175 20.78 13.48 1.84
CA GLN A 175 21.48 14.77 1.73
C GLN A 175 22.88 14.64 1.11
N ASN A 176 23.66 13.63 1.51
CA ASN A 176 25.06 13.51 1.14
C ASN A 176 25.27 12.81 -0.22
N ASP A 177 24.51 11.74 -0.46
CA ASP A 177 24.63 10.93 -1.69
C ASP A 177 23.68 11.42 -2.79
N GLY A 178 22.76 12.31 -2.44
CA GLY A 178 21.78 12.88 -3.37
C GLY A 178 20.55 12.00 -3.59
N TYR A 179 20.51 10.79 -3.06
CA TYR A 179 19.40 9.87 -3.21
C TYR A 179 19.35 8.79 -2.14
N VAL A 180 18.20 8.16 -2.04
CA VAL A 180 18.00 6.89 -1.32
C VAL A 180 17.12 5.96 -2.16
N GLU A 181 17.23 4.66 -1.91
CA GLU A 181 16.41 3.66 -2.61
C GLU A 181 15.57 2.80 -1.66
N CYS A 182 14.41 2.35 -2.14
CA CYS A 182 13.64 1.34 -1.45
C CYS A 182 14.41 0.00 -1.45
N PRO A 183 14.55 -0.67 -0.29
CA PRO A 183 15.36 -1.88 -0.20
C PRO A 183 14.85 -3.05 -1.06
N ILE A 184 13.55 -3.12 -1.37
CA ILE A 184 12.94 -4.20 -2.17
C ILE A 184 12.78 -3.82 -3.64
N SER A 185 12.07 -2.72 -3.92
CA SER A 185 11.74 -2.32 -5.31
C SER A 185 12.89 -1.64 -6.03
N LYS A 186 13.89 -1.16 -5.29
CA LYS A 186 14.96 -0.31 -5.81
C LYS A 186 14.47 1.01 -6.42
N HIS A 187 13.24 1.43 -6.06
CA HIS A 187 12.74 2.75 -6.41
C HIS A 187 13.62 3.84 -5.78
N ILE A 188 14.04 4.79 -6.58
CA ILE A 188 15.00 5.83 -6.17
C ILE A 188 14.26 7.13 -5.85
N TYR A 189 14.54 7.69 -4.69
CA TYR A 189 14.12 9.01 -4.26
C TYR A 189 15.30 9.97 -4.32
N ARG A 190 15.22 10.99 -5.17
CA ARG A 190 16.32 11.94 -5.41
C ARG A 190 16.05 13.28 -4.77
N ASN A 191 17.06 13.90 -4.17
CA ASN A 191 16.93 15.19 -3.50
C ASN A 191 16.82 16.37 -4.47
N ASP A 192 17.30 16.22 -5.71
CA ASP A 192 17.17 17.22 -6.78
C ASP A 192 15.79 17.22 -7.48
N VAL A 193 14.94 16.23 -7.17
CA VAL A 193 13.60 16.07 -7.74
C VAL A 193 12.50 16.31 -6.70
N LEU A 194 12.77 15.94 -5.44
CA LEU A 194 11.79 15.99 -4.37
C LEU A 194 11.94 17.28 -3.55
N GLU A 195 11.01 18.20 -3.75
CA GLU A 195 10.96 19.46 -3.01
C GLU A 195 10.37 19.30 -1.60
N ASP A 196 10.75 20.18 -0.69
CA ASP A 196 10.22 20.27 0.69
C ASP A 196 10.25 18.94 1.47
N MET A 197 11.30 18.13 1.25
CA MET A 197 11.47 16.90 1.99
C MET A 197 11.91 17.14 3.43
N LYS A 198 11.47 16.24 4.32
CA LYS A 198 11.85 16.17 5.74
C LYS A 198 12.14 14.71 6.07
N PRO A 199 12.94 14.41 7.11
CA PRO A 199 13.29 13.04 7.47
C PRO A 199 12.07 12.13 7.59
N GLN A 200 11.04 12.55 8.30
CA GLN A 200 9.81 11.77 8.50
C GLN A 200 9.02 11.57 7.21
N LYS A 201 8.95 12.58 6.35
CA LYS A 201 8.29 12.49 5.05
C LYS A 201 9.01 11.48 4.13
N LEU A 202 10.34 11.48 4.17
CA LEU A 202 11.16 10.53 3.41
C LEU A 202 10.96 9.10 3.90
N LEU A 203 10.97 8.86 5.22
CA LEU A 203 10.65 7.57 5.82
C LEU A 203 9.27 7.08 5.36
N ASN A 204 8.26 7.95 5.38
CA ASN A 204 6.91 7.61 4.92
C ASN A 204 6.87 7.20 3.44
N TYR A 205 7.66 7.84 2.58
CA TYR A 205 7.76 7.47 1.17
C TYR A 205 8.39 6.09 1.01
N ILE A 206 9.47 5.79 1.75
CA ILE A 206 10.09 4.46 1.77
C ILE A 206 9.10 3.39 2.25
N LEU A 207 8.36 3.63 3.35
CA LEU A 207 7.40 2.68 3.88
C LEU A 207 6.25 2.40 2.90
N GLN A 208 5.69 3.43 2.27
CA GLN A 208 4.62 3.26 1.29
C GLN A 208 5.09 2.50 0.05
N ASN A 209 6.32 2.74 -0.39
CA ASN A 209 6.88 1.99 -1.50
C ASN A 209 7.19 0.54 -1.11
N LEU A 210 7.74 0.33 0.09
CA LEU A 210 8.02 -1.00 0.63
C LEU A 210 6.75 -1.85 0.76
N GLU A 211 5.65 -1.25 1.26
CA GLU A 211 4.33 -1.85 1.28
C GLU A 211 3.92 -2.30 -0.13
N THR A 212 3.97 -1.38 -1.10
CA THR A 212 3.62 -1.71 -2.50
C THR A 212 4.51 -2.81 -3.06
N ALA A 213 5.82 -2.72 -2.83
CA ALA A 213 6.79 -3.71 -3.31
C ALA A 213 6.53 -5.12 -2.76
N THR A 214 6.06 -5.21 -1.53
CA THR A 214 5.67 -6.48 -0.91
C THR A 214 4.32 -6.96 -1.47
N ASN A 215 3.34 -6.05 -1.55
CA ASN A 215 1.99 -6.37 -1.98
C ASN A 215 1.88 -6.85 -3.42
N VAL A 216 2.66 -6.30 -4.35
CA VAL A 216 2.63 -6.78 -5.74
C VAL A 216 3.11 -8.23 -5.86
N ARG A 217 3.94 -8.70 -4.95
CA ARG A 217 4.33 -10.12 -4.86
C ARG A 217 3.20 -10.98 -4.30
N ILE A 218 2.54 -10.51 -3.25
CA ILE A 218 1.35 -11.17 -2.68
C ILE A 218 0.23 -11.25 -3.73
N LEU A 219 -0.05 -10.14 -4.42
CA LEU A 219 -1.02 -10.08 -5.50
C LEU A 219 -0.74 -11.09 -6.61
N TRP A 220 0.53 -11.26 -6.99
CA TRP A 220 0.93 -12.25 -7.98
C TRP A 220 0.67 -13.68 -7.51
N GLU A 221 0.97 -14.00 -6.25
CA GLU A 221 0.68 -15.32 -5.69
C GLU A 221 -0.83 -15.59 -5.60
N ILE A 222 -1.61 -14.62 -5.12
CA ILE A 222 -3.08 -14.71 -5.12
C ILE A 222 -3.60 -14.93 -6.55
N PHE A 223 -3.11 -14.16 -7.52
CA PHE A 223 -3.53 -14.29 -8.92
C PHE A 223 -3.26 -15.70 -9.49
N LYS A 224 -2.10 -16.28 -9.20
CA LYS A 224 -1.77 -17.64 -9.60
C LYS A 224 -2.70 -18.68 -8.96
N LEU A 225 -2.94 -18.55 -7.65
CA LEU A 225 -3.83 -19.44 -6.90
C LEU A 225 -5.28 -19.41 -7.41
N LEU A 226 -5.72 -18.24 -7.90
CA LEU A 226 -7.07 -18.04 -8.44
C LEU A 226 -7.19 -18.37 -9.93
N LYS A 227 -6.09 -18.77 -10.58
CA LYS A 227 -6.13 -19.17 -11.99
C LYS A 227 -7.13 -20.32 -12.21
N ASN A 228 -8.04 -20.14 -13.16
CA ASN A 228 -9.12 -21.09 -13.48
C ASN A 228 -10.15 -21.29 -12.35
N LYS A 229 -10.17 -20.44 -11.32
CA LYS A 229 -11.20 -20.45 -10.28
C LYS A 229 -12.30 -19.44 -10.61
N GLN A 230 -13.50 -19.67 -10.08
CA GLN A 230 -14.60 -18.70 -10.16
C GLN A 230 -14.37 -17.51 -9.22
N THR A 231 -13.77 -17.73 -8.06
CA THR A 231 -13.29 -16.66 -7.18
C THR A 231 -12.34 -15.72 -7.91
N LYS A 232 -12.54 -14.42 -7.77
CA LYS A 232 -11.75 -13.37 -8.44
C LYS A 232 -11.18 -12.37 -7.45
N LEU A 233 -9.97 -11.92 -7.71
CA LEU A 233 -9.41 -10.72 -7.10
C LEU A 233 -9.97 -9.52 -7.87
N ILE A 234 -10.73 -8.65 -7.20
CA ILE A 234 -11.51 -7.58 -7.84
C ILE A 234 -11.09 -6.17 -7.45
N LEU A 235 -10.36 -6.02 -6.34
CA LEU A 235 -9.84 -4.73 -5.90
C LEU A 235 -8.57 -4.90 -5.06
N TYR A 236 -7.70 -3.91 -5.15
CA TYR A 236 -6.55 -3.71 -4.28
C TYR A 236 -6.57 -2.27 -3.74
N THR A 237 -6.52 -2.11 -2.45
CA THR A 237 -6.48 -0.81 -1.76
C THR A 237 -5.41 -0.83 -0.69
N TYR A 238 -4.17 -0.53 -1.09
CA TYR A 238 -3.01 -0.40 -0.20
C TYR A 238 -2.69 -1.67 0.59
N ASP A 239 -3.23 -1.82 1.79
CA ASP A 239 -3.05 -2.94 2.72
C ASP A 239 -4.13 -4.02 2.58
N ALA A 240 -5.14 -3.81 1.72
CA ALA A 240 -6.28 -4.71 1.57
C ALA A 240 -6.45 -5.28 0.15
N PHE A 241 -6.88 -6.53 0.10
CA PHE A 241 -7.19 -7.28 -1.12
C PHE A 241 -8.66 -7.73 -1.06
N LEU A 242 -9.46 -7.31 -2.02
CA LEU A 242 -10.87 -7.69 -2.09
C LEU A 242 -11.09 -8.83 -3.07
N LEU A 243 -11.68 -9.88 -2.59
CA LEU A 243 -12.03 -11.08 -3.35
C LEU A 243 -13.54 -11.20 -3.52
N ASP A 244 -13.97 -11.58 -4.71
CA ASP A 244 -15.34 -12.02 -5.00
C ASP A 244 -15.34 -13.56 -4.96
N VAL A 245 -15.82 -14.13 -3.87
CA VAL A 245 -15.60 -15.53 -3.50
C VAL A 245 -16.74 -16.43 -3.98
N HIS A 246 -16.39 -17.55 -4.60
CA HIS A 246 -17.27 -18.65 -4.92
C HIS A 246 -16.99 -19.83 -3.98
N LYS A 247 -18.07 -20.37 -3.36
CA LYS A 247 -17.98 -21.46 -2.35
C LYS A 247 -17.82 -22.86 -2.92
N GLY A 248 -18.00 -23.02 -4.22
CA GLY A 248 -18.00 -24.33 -4.89
C GLY A 248 -16.69 -25.06 -4.98
#